data_83a1f17e80ac263dc9e82185dc329e13
#
_entry.id   83a1f17e80ac263dc9e82185dc329e13
#
_cell.length_a   1.000
_cell.length_b   1.000
_cell.length_c   1.000
_cell.angle_alpha   90.00
_cell.angle_beta   90.00
_cell.angle_gamma   90.00
#
_symmetry.space_group_name_H-M   'P 1'
#
loop_
_entity.id
_entity.type
_entity.pdbx_description
1 polymer ?
#
loop_
_entity_poly.entity_id
_entity_poly.type
_entity_poly.pdbx_seq_one_letter_code
_entity_poly.pdbx_strand_id
1 'polypeptide(L)'
;MKKPSIFWTAGVLLGGLWAMSATAQSVRETARELVPQVQPALSTEAAPAGASAPGPVRTIGWEQLIPAGWDPYTDLKALNLDKLRDNDPKAEEALKKMRQMWDNAPVNPAMLGQNVRLPGYLVPLEDLPEGIKEFLLVPYFGACVHSPPPPANQIVHVLLDKPVKRFRSMDTVWITGALSATKTDSHMGVAGYRMDAKAVVPYADKK
;
A
#
# COMPACT_ATOMS: atom_id res chain seq x y z
N MET A 1 -3.83 -17.59 56.55
CA MET A 1 -2.89 -18.14 57.56
C MET A 1 -1.46 -18.07 56.97
N LYS A 2 -0.62 -17.29 57.67
CA LYS A 2 0.87 -17.40 57.82
C LYS A 2 1.75 -17.32 56.54
N LYS A 3 2.40 -16.18 56.43
CA LYS A 3 3.79 -15.96 55.91
C LYS A 3 4.80 -16.74 56.78
N PRO A 4 6.03 -17.01 56.30
CA PRO A 4 7.09 -16.17 56.87
C PRO A 4 8.11 -15.62 55.85
N SER A 5 8.64 -14.46 56.27
CA SER A 5 9.82 -13.75 55.80
C SER A 5 11.10 -14.44 56.27
N ILE A 6 12.17 -14.38 55.46
CA ILE A 6 13.55 -14.57 55.98
C ILE A 6 14.43 -13.48 55.37
N PHE A 7 14.94 -12.64 56.23
CA PHE A 7 16.09 -11.70 56.10
C PHE A 7 17.40 -12.48 56.23
N TRP A 8 18.45 -12.09 55.51
CA TRP A 8 19.86 -12.17 55.97
C TRP A 8 20.69 -11.31 55.00
N THR A 9 21.12 -10.19 55.42
CA THR A 9 22.33 -9.59 56.03
C THR A 9 23.60 -9.53 55.13
N ALA A 10 23.99 -8.33 54.97
CA ALA A 10 25.20 -7.62 54.63
C ALA A 10 26.56 -8.34 54.72
N GLY A 11 27.45 -8.01 53.80
CA GLY A 11 28.88 -8.25 53.87
C GLY A 11 29.65 -7.21 53.05
N VAL A 12 30.15 -6.20 53.76
CA VAL A 12 31.11 -5.19 53.28
C VAL A 12 32.50 -5.80 53.35
N LEU A 13 33.31 -5.69 52.32
CA LEU A 13 34.78 -5.69 52.41
C LEU A 13 35.39 -4.71 51.39
N LEU A 14 36.08 -3.77 52.00
CA LEU A 14 37.00 -2.79 51.41
C LEU A 14 38.30 -3.45 50.93
N GLY A 15 38.91 -2.84 49.94
CA GLY A 15 40.39 -2.82 49.87
C GLY A 15 40.99 -3.12 48.51
N GLY A 16 41.68 -2.15 47.95
CA GLY A 16 42.73 -2.42 46.97
C GLY A 16 42.84 -1.43 45.82
N LEU A 17 43.31 -0.20 46.11
CA LEU A 17 43.97 0.64 45.11
C LEU A 17 45.25 -0.06 44.63
N TRP A 18 45.37 -0.24 43.33
CA TRP A 18 46.69 -0.25 42.66
C TRP A 18 46.59 0.44 41.32
N ALA A 19 47.32 1.54 41.25
CA ALA A 19 47.57 2.30 40.04
C ALA A 19 48.50 1.50 39.11
N MET A 20 48.12 1.36 37.87
CA MET A 20 49.06 1.18 36.75
C MET A 20 48.55 2.01 35.56
N SER A 21 48.99 3.26 35.61
CA SER A 21 48.96 4.15 34.42
C SER A 21 50.14 3.78 33.51
N ALA A 22 49.96 4.14 32.27
CA ALA A 22 50.94 4.19 31.16
C ALA A 22 51.31 2.86 30.50
N THR A 23 50.64 2.60 29.36
CA THR A 23 51.22 2.14 28.09
C THR A 23 50.18 1.91 26.96
N ALA A 24 49.06 2.60 26.99
CA ALA A 24 48.02 2.43 25.96
C ALA A 24 47.92 3.59 24.92
N GLN A 25 48.88 4.51 24.93
CA GLN A 25 48.84 5.68 24.03
C GLN A 25 49.76 5.56 22.80
N SER A 26 50.66 4.59 22.74
CA SER A 26 51.62 4.48 21.64
C SER A 26 51.13 3.63 20.45
N VAL A 27 50.05 2.89 20.57
CA VAL A 27 49.55 2.01 19.47
C VAL A 27 48.42 2.65 18.68
N ARG A 28 47.91 3.81 19.10
CA ARG A 28 46.82 4.53 18.37
C ARG A 28 47.29 5.53 17.33
N GLU A 29 48.58 5.89 17.34
CA GLU A 29 49.12 6.91 16.44
C GLU A 29 49.61 6.36 15.10
N THR A 30 50.00 5.07 15.05
CA THR A 30 50.56 4.46 13.81
C THR A 30 49.49 3.81 12.91
N ALA A 31 48.23 3.72 13.33
CA ALA A 31 47.12 3.19 12.51
C ALA A 31 46.36 4.27 11.74
N ARG A 32 46.75 5.53 11.84
CA ARG A 32 46.00 6.64 11.22
C ARG A 32 46.53 7.08 9.86
N GLU A 33 47.63 6.48 9.39
CA GLU A 33 48.36 6.98 8.19
C GLU A 33 48.29 6.04 6.98
N LEU A 34 47.48 4.98 7.04
CA LEU A 34 47.37 4.01 5.92
C LEU A 34 45.92 3.69 5.54
N VAL A 35 44.98 4.60 5.75
CA VAL A 35 43.67 4.47 5.14
C VAL A 35 43.63 5.41 3.94
N PRO A 36 43.54 4.88 2.70
CA PRO A 36 43.27 5.73 1.53
C PRO A 36 41.97 6.49 1.82
N GLN A 37 42.02 7.80 1.75
CA GLN A 37 40.84 8.67 1.74
C GLN A 37 39.97 8.25 0.54
N VAL A 38 39.06 7.30 0.76
CA VAL A 38 37.94 7.09 -0.15
C VAL A 38 37.06 8.32 0.02
N GLN A 39 37.22 9.28 -0.89
CA GLN A 39 36.25 10.36 -1.06
C GLN A 39 34.89 9.67 -1.24
N PRO A 40 33.88 10.02 -0.46
CA PRO A 40 32.52 9.58 -0.80
C PRO A 40 32.24 10.19 -2.18
N ALA A 41 32.19 9.31 -3.20
CA ALA A 41 31.53 9.68 -4.45
C ALA A 41 30.17 10.25 -4.05
N LEU A 42 29.94 11.50 -4.40
CA LEU A 42 28.63 12.10 -4.39
C LEU A 42 27.73 11.19 -5.24
N SER A 43 27.15 10.19 -4.59
CA SER A 43 25.97 9.54 -5.11
C SER A 43 24.96 10.68 -5.20
N THR A 44 24.79 11.18 -6.40
CA THR A 44 23.63 11.96 -6.77
C THR A 44 22.45 10.99 -6.59
N GLU A 45 22.00 10.86 -5.34
CA GLU A 45 20.70 10.33 -5.04
C GLU A 45 19.73 11.19 -5.83
N ALA A 46 19.22 10.61 -6.91
CA ALA A 46 18.17 11.24 -7.69
C ALA A 46 17.05 11.56 -6.72
N ALA A 47 16.95 12.82 -6.33
CA ALA A 47 15.83 13.35 -5.58
C ALA A 47 14.56 12.81 -6.28
N PRO A 48 13.58 12.29 -5.53
CA PRO A 48 12.32 11.89 -6.12
C PRO A 48 11.80 13.08 -6.90
N ALA A 49 11.56 12.87 -8.20
CA ALA A 49 11.11 13.88 -9.14
C ALA A 49 10.06 14.74 -8.47
N GLY A 50 10.36 16.03 -8.37
CA GLY A 50 9.63 17.00 -7.59
C GLY A 50 8.13 16.83 -7.72
N ALA A 51 7.43 16.86 -6.58
CA ALA A 51 6.01 17.03 -6.53
C ALA A 51 5.68 18.37 -7.21
N SER A 52 5.47 18.35 -8.51
CA SER A 52 4.86 19.45 -9.24
C SER A 52 3.58 19.78 -8.51
N ALA A 53 3.32 21.07 -8.26
CA ALA A 53 2.05 21.50 -7.68
C ALA A 53 0.92 20.77 -8.41
N PRO A 54 -0.04 20.15 -7.70
CA PRO A 54 -1.06 19.33 -8.34
C PRO A 54 -1.78 20.18 -9.37
N GLY A 55 -1.75 19.73 -10.63
CA GLY A 55 -2.46 20.36 -11.73
C GLY A 55 -3.96 20.46 -11.45
N PRO A 56 -4.75 21.13 -12.29
CA PRO A 56 -6.19 21.26 -12.10
C PRO A 56 -6.84 19.87 -11.97
N VAL A 57 -7.80 19.76 -11.05
CA VAL A 57 -8.53 18.51 -10.82
C VAL A 57 -9.39 18.20 -12.04
N ARG A 58 -9.23 17.03 -12.61
CA ARG A 58 -9.99 16.53 -13.75
C ARG A 58 -10.94 15.41 -13.32
N THR A 59 -12.23 15.53 -13.62
CA THR A 59 -13.17 14.42 -13.41
C THR A 59 -12.94 13.36 -14.50
N ILE A 60 -12.79 12.11 -14.08
CA ILE A 60 -12.55 10.96 -14.96
C ILE A 60 -13.57 9.84 -14.70
N GLY A 61 -13.73 8.96 -15.67
CA GLY A 61 -14.42 7.69 -15.53
C GLY A 61 -13.44 6.52 -15.39
N TRP A 62 -13.96 5.36 -15.06
CA TRP A 62 -13.20 4.14 -14.84
C TRP A 62 -12.52 3.62 -16.11
N GLU A 63 -13.12 3.86 -17.27
CA GLU A 63 -12.59 3.49 -18.59
C GLU A 63 -11.23 4.14 -18.86
N GLN A 64 -10.97 5.33 -18.31
CA GLN A 64 -9.71 6.03 -18.49
C GLN A 64 -8.54 5.40 -17.70
N LEU A 65 -8.85 4.56 -16.72
CA LEU A 65 -7.85 3.81 -15.96
C LEU A 65 -7.34 2.58 -16.73
N ILE A 66 -8.04 2.17 -17.78
CA ILE A 66 -7.65 1.06 -18.64
C ILE A 66 -6.66 1.58 -19.70
N PRO A 67 -5.48 0.97 -19.85
CA PRO A 67 -4.56 1.35 -20.92
C PRO A 67 -5.12 0.98 -22.29
N ALA A 68 -4.79 1.77 -23.30
CA ALA A 68 -5.20 1.50 -24.67
C ALA A 68 -4.69 0.11 -25.12
N GLY A 69 -5.59 -0.65 -25.77
CA GLY A 69 -5.25 -1.97 -26.29
C GLY A 69 -5.31 -3.12 -25.28
N TRP A 70 -5.59 -2.85 -24.02
CA TRP A 70 -5.85 -3.90 -23.04
C TRP A 70 -7.35 -4.16 -22.92
N ASP A 71 -7.75 -5.42 -23.07
CA ASP A 71 -9.14 -5.86 -22.92
C ASP A 71 -9.20 -7.10 -22.01
N PRO A 72 -9.83 -7.00 -20.82
CA PRO A 72 -9.93 -8.10 -19.87
C PRO A 72 -10.67 -9.31 -20.42
N TYR A 73 -11.50 -9.12 -21.46
CA TYR A 73 -12.31 -10.19 -22.04
C TYR A 73 -11.63 -10.95 -23.18
N THR A 74 -10.57 -10.40 -23.77
CA THR A 74 -9.83 -11.08 -24.84
C THR A 74 -9.23 -12.38 -24.34
N ASP A 75 -8.59 -12.32 -23.18
CA ASP A 75 -7.97 -13.47 -22.54
C ASP A 75 -9.00 -14.49 -22.01
N LEU A 76 -10.17 -13.99 -21.55
CA LEU A 76 -11.27 -14.86 -21.10
C LEU A 76 -11.86 -15.68 -22.25
N LYS A 77 -11.99 -15.10 -23.44
CA LYS A 77 -12.46 -15.83 -24.64
C LYS A 77 -11.52 -16.99 -24.98
N ALA A 78 -10.22 -16.82 -24.78
CA ALA A 78 -9.22 -17.86 -25.01
C ALA A 78 -9.38 -19.05 -24.04
N LEU A 79 -9.97 -18.82 -22.85
CA LEU A 79 -10.19 -19.88 -21.85
C LEU A 79 -11.42 -20.74 -22.14
N ASN A 80 -12.28 -20.37 -23.13
CA ASN A 80 -13.50 -21.09 -23.52
C ASN A 80 -14.40 -21.47 -22.31
N LEU A 81 -14.58 -20.56 -21.37
CA LEU A 81 -15.33 -20.79 -20.13
C LEU A 81 -16.78 -21.20 -20.38
N ASP A 82 -17.37 -20.72 -21.45
CA ASP A 82 -18.74 -21.04 -21.92
C ASP A 82 -18.97 -22.52 -22.23
N LYS A 83 -17.89 -23.29 -22.45
CA LYS A 83 -17.92 -24.72 -22.74
C LYS A 83 -17.68 -25.61 -21.56
N LEU A 84 -17.33 -25.03 -20.41
CA LEU A 84 -17.02 -25.75 -19.17
C LEU A 84 -18.26 -25.85 -18.29
N ARG A 85 -18.40 -26.98 -17.58
CA ARG A 85 -19.43 -27.14 -16.54
C ARG A 85 -18.85 -26.71 -15.19
N ASP A 86 -19.70 -26.27 -14.27
CA ASP A 86 -19.29 -25.78 -12.95
C ASP A 86 -18.45 -26.79 -12.13
N ASN A 87 -18.64 -28.09 -12.41
CA ASN A 87 -17.91 -29.17 -11.70
C ASN A 87 -16.70 -29.69 -12.51
N ASP A 88 -16.31 -29.03 -13.59
CA ASP A 88 -15.16 -29.45 -14.39
C ASP A 88 -13.86 -28.93 -13.73
N PRO A 89 -12.88 -29.80 -13.41
CA PRO A 89 -11.56 -29.36 -12.90
C PRO A 89 -10.88 -28.30 -13.79
N LYS A 90 -11.16 -28.31 -15.10
CA LYS A 90 -10.68 -27.31 -16.04
C LYS A 90 -11.32 -25.94 -15.82
N ALA A 91 -12.57 -25.89 -15.32
CA ALA A 91 -13.22 -24.64 -14.99
C ALA A 91 -12.50 -23.96 -13.81
N GLU A 92 -12.11 -24.72 -12.80
CA GLU A 92 -11.38 -24.21 -11.65
C GLU A 92 -9.98 -23.68 -12.04
N GLU A 93 -9.28 -24.41 -12.90
CA GLU A 93 -7.98 -23.97 -13.44
C GLU A 93 -8.14 -22.69 -14.28
N ALA A 94 -9.15 -22.62 -15.12
CA ALA A 94 -9.44 -21.45 -15.96
C ALA A 94 -9.79 -20.22 -15.12
N LEU A 95 -10.60 -20.37 -14.06
CA LEU A 95 -10.90 -19.30 -13.10
C LEU A 95 -9.66 -18.81 -12.36
N LYS A 96 -8.79 -19.72 -11.94
CA LYS A 96 -7.50 -19.37 -11.31
C LYS A 96 -6.62 -18.57 -12.27
N LYS A 97 -6.57 -18.98 -13.53
CA LYS A 97 -5.80 -18.29 -14.57
C LYS A 97 -6.35 -16.90 -14.87
N MET A 98 -7.69 -16.80 -14.98
CA MET A 98 -8.37 -15.52 -15.10
C MET A 98 -8.02 -14.57 -13.94
N ARG A 99 -8.10 -15.04 -12.70
CA ARG A 99 -7.74 -14.23 -11.52
C ARG A 99 -6.31 -13.75 -11.59
N GLN A 100 -5.35 -14.63 -11.92
CA GLN A 100 -3.95 -14.25 -12.08
C GLN A 100 -3.73 -13.15 -13.13
N MET A 101 -4.48 -13.22 -14.24
CA MET A 101 -4.43 -12.19 -15.29
C MET A 101 -4.99 -10.85 -14.79
N TRP A 102 -6.12 -10.88 -14.09
CA TRP A 102 -6.75 -9.70 -13.53
C TRP A 102 -5.91 -9.05 -12.41
N ASP A 103 -5.30 -9.84 -11.53
CA ASP A 103 -4.41 -9.35 -10.47
C ASP A 103 -3.13 -8.71 -11.03
N ASN A 104 -2.79 -8.97 -12.29
CA ASN A 104 -1.67 -8.39 -13.01
C ASN A 104 -2.10 -7.41 -14.12
N ALA A 105 -3.36 -6.98 -14.12
CA ALA A 105 -3.87 -6.04 -15.11
C ALA A 105 -3.03 -4.75 -15.14
N PRO A 106 -2.54 -4.32 -16.32
CA PRO A 106 -1.67 -3.16 -16.44
C PRO A 106 -2.43 -1.86 -16.16
N VAL A 107 -1.78 -0.91 -15.50
CA VAL A 107 -2.31 0.44 -15.29
C VAL A 107 -2.07 1.32 -16.50
N ASN A 108 -2.90 2.35 -16.70
CA ASN A 108 -2.70 3.34 -17.75
C ASN A 108 -1.62 4.36 -17.34
N PRO A 109 -0.44 4.37 -18.00
CA PRO A 109 0.64 5.26 -17.62
C PRO A 109 0.28 6.75 -17.75
N ALA A 110 -0.63 7.10 -18.68
CA ALA A 110 -1.07 8.48 -18.90
C ALA A 110 -1.86 9.06 -17.72
N MET A 111 -2.35 8.20 -16.82
CA MET A 111 -3.10 8.62 -15.63
C MET A 111 -2.22 8.84 -14.41
N LEU A 112 -0.97 8.38 -14.44
CA LEU A 112 -0.06 8.50 -13.30
C LEU A 112 0.36 9.96 -13.09
N GLY A 113 0.35 10.41 -11.84
CA GLY A 113 0.64 11.79 -11.46
C GLY A 113 -0.51 12.77 -11.74
N GLN A 114 -1.61 12.33 -12.39
CA GLN A 114 -2.76 13.21 -12.66
C GLN A 114 -3.56 13.43 -11.37
N ASN A 115 -3.94 14.71 -11.15
CA ASN A 115 -4.87 15.07 -10.07
C ASN A 115 -6.31 14.90 -10.56
N VAL A 116 -6.99 13.89 -10.07
CA VAL A 116 -8.28 13.48 -10.61
C VAL A 116 -9.37 13.44 -9.56
N ARG A 117 -10.62 13.51 -10.05
CA ARG A 117 -11.82 13.22 -9.29
C ARG A 117 -12.52 12.01 -9.91
N LEU A 118 -12.71 10.96 -9.12
CA LEU A 118 -13.24 9.67 -9.57
C LEU A 118 -14.42 9.26 -8.68
N PRO A 119 -15.56 8.84 -9.25
CA PRO A 119 -16.67 8.28 -8.47
C PRO A 119 -16.49 6.78 -8.29
N GLY A 120 -17.01 6.22 -7.19
CA GLY A 120 -17.02 4.78 -6.99
C GLY A 120 -17.65 4.36 -5.68
N TYR A 121 -17.60 3.06 -5.42
CA TYR A 121 -18.10 2.44 -4.19
C TYR A 121 -16.93 2.21 -3.25
N LEU A 122 -17.13 2.57 -1.99
CA LEU A 122 -16.14 2.50 -0.94
C LEU A 122 -16.17 1.11 -0.29
N VAL A 123 -15.03 0.42 -0.24
CA VAL A 123 -14.84 -0.87 0.44
C VAL A 123 -13.77 -0.71 1.50
N PRO A 124 -14.12 -0.55 2.78
CA PRO A 124 -13.16 -0.41 3.86
C PRO A 124 -12.25 -1.64 3.94
N LEU A 125 -10.96 -1.44 4.17
CA LEU A 125 -10.02 -2.52 4.45
C LEU A 125 -9.98 -2.86 5.94
N GLU A 126 -10.29 -1.89 6.79
CA GLU A 126 -10.38 -2.03 8.23
C GLU A 126 -11.61 -1.28 8.76
N ASP A 127 -12.24 -1.84 9.77
CA ASP A 127 -13.33 -1.19 10.51
C ASP A 127 -12.82 -0.75 11.88
N LEU A 128 -12.34 0.49 11.94
CA LEU A 128 -11.75 1.06 13.14
C LEU A 128 -12.73 2.02 13.85
N PRO A 129 -12.72 2.09 15.19
CA PRO A 129 -13.56 3.01 15.96
C PRO A 129 -13.37 4.48 15.58
N GLU A 130 -12.17 4.83 15.12
CA GLU A 130 -11.81 6.18 14.65
C GLU A 130 -12.46 6.53 13.32
N GLY A 131 -12.91 5.54 12.56
CA GLY A 131 -13.48 5.65 11.23
C GLY A 131 -12.57 5.07 10.14
N ILE A 132 -12.99 5.22 8.89
CA ILE A 132 -12.31 4.68 7.72
C ILE A 132 -11.15 5.60 7.34
N LYS A 133 -9.93 5.07 7.33
CA LYS A 133 -8.73 5.77 6.88
C LYS A 133 -8.16 5.18 5.59
N GLU A 134 -8.44 3.91 5.35
CA GLU A 134 -7.92 3.14 4.23
C GLU A 134 -9.05 2.29 3.63
N PHE A 135 -9.20 2.33 2.31
CA PHE A 135 -10.25 1.60 1.62
C PHE A 135 -9.90 1.35 0.15
N LEU A 136 -10.59 0.40 -0.47
CA LEU A 136 -10.60 0.27 -1.92
C LEU A 136 -11.78 1.07 -2.50
N LEU A 137 -11.54 1.77 -3.59
CA LEU A 137 -12.59 2.31 -4.43
C LEU A 137 -12.77 1.40 -5.63
N VAL A 138 -14.02 1.03 -5.93
CA VAL A 138 -14.38 0.08 -6.98
C VAL A 138 -15.50 0.63 -7.87
N PRO A 139 -15.62 0.16 -9.15
CA PRO A 139 -16.51 0.77 -10.14
C PRO A 139 -17.99 0.42 -10.01
N TYR A 140 -18.34 -0.69 -9.35
CA TYR A 140 -19.73 -1.14 -9.28
C TYR A 140 -20.08 -1.67 -7.88
N PHE A 141 -21.36 -1.62 -7.57
CA PHE A 141 -21.91 -2.10 -6.29
C PHE A 141 -21.66 -3.61 -6.12
N GLY A 142 -21.21 -3.99 -4.93
CA GLY A 142 -20.95 -5.39 -4.57
C GLY A 142 -19.59 -5.93 -4.99
N ALA A 143 -18.78 -5.17 -5.76
CA ALA A 143 -17.43 -5.58 -6.10
C ALA A 143 -16.60 -5.85 -4.83
N CYS A 144 -15.78 -6.90 -4.85
CA CYS A 144 -14.92 -7.34 -3.75
C CYS A 144 -15.66 -7.85 -2.49
N VAL A 145 -16.97 -7.59 -2.35
CA VAL A 145 -17.78 -7.99 -1.17
C VAL A 145 -18.72 -9.13 -1.50
N HIS A 146 -19.49 -9.01 -2.59
CA HIS A 146 -20.51 -9.97 -3.01
C HIS A 146 -20.21 -10.63 -4.35
N SER A 147 -19.21 -10.14 -5.05
CA SER A 147 -18.75 -10.65 -6.34
C SER A 147 -17.21 -10.66 -6.37
N PRO A 148 -16.60 -11.46 -7.26
CA PRO A 148 -15.15 -11.44 -7.43
C PRO A 148 -14.61 -10.03 -7.64
N PRO A 149 -13.40 -9.72 -7.14
CA PRO A 149 -12.75 -8.44 -7.39
C PRO A 149 -12.63 -8.16 -8.90
N PRO A 150 -12.78 -6.91 -9.33
CA PRO A 150 -12.48 -6.52 -10.69
C PRO A 150 -10.97 -6.60 -10.97
N PRO A 151 -10.53 -6.43 -12.23
CA PRO A 151 -9.10 -6.35 -12.55
C PRO A 151 -8.38 -5.25 -11.76
N ALA A 152 -7.10 -5.46 -11.45
CA ALA A 152 -6.31 -4.55 -10.61
C ALA A 152 -6.33 -3.09 -11.10
N ASN A 153 -6.39 -2.85 -12.41
CA ASN A 153 -6.53 -1.51 -13.00
C ASN A 153 -7.93 -0.89 -12.84
N GLN A 154 -8.86 -1.61 -12.22
CA GLN A 154 -10.20 -1.14 -11.85
C GLN A 154 -10.39 -1.11 -10.33
N ILE A 155 -9.30 -1.12 -9.57
CA ILE A 155 -9.30 -0.96 -8.12
C ILE A 155 -8.31 0.14 -7.76
N VAL A 156 -8.77 1.14 -7.00
CA VAL A 156 -7.92 2.21 -6.46
C VAL A 156 -7.81 2.05 -4.95
N HIS A 157 -6.61 1.84 -4.46
CA HIS A 157 -6.29 1.86 -3.03
C HIS A 157 -6.22 3.30 -2.54
N VAL A 158 -7.14 3.69 -1.68
CA VAL A 158 -7.29 5.07 -1.21
C VAL A 158 -6.83 5.19 0.22
N LEU A 159 -5.96 6.16 0.47
CA LEU A 159 -5.51 6.55 1.80
C LEU A 159 -5.96 7.96 2.11
N LEU A 160 -6.41 8.17 3.34
CA LEU A 160 -6.84 9.46 3.88
C LEU A 160 -5.84 9.95 4.92
N ASP A 161 -5.59 11.25 4.95
CA ASP A 161 -4.77 11.86 6.02
C ASP A 161 -5.43 11.68 7.39
N LYS A 162 -6.78 11.77 7.43
CA LYS A 162 -7.59 11.64 8.66
C LYS A 162 -8.75 10.67 8.44
N PRO A 163 -9.09 9.84 9.46
CA PRO A 163 -10.24 8.95 9.37
C PRO A 163 -11.55 9.69 9.18
N VAL A 164 -12.49 9.08 8.45
CA VAL A 164 -13.85 9.59 8.23
C VAL A 164 -14.88 8.61 8.78
N LYS A 165 -15.83 9.11 9.62
CA LYS A 165 -16.84 8.27 10.30
C LYS A 165 -18.18 8.21 9.57
N ARG A 166 -18.41 9.07 8.59
CA ARG A 166 -19.72 9.26 7.94
C ARG A 166 -20.02 8.26 6.83
N PHE A 167 -19.05 7.45 6.43
CA PHE A 167 -19.22 6.48 5.34
C PHE A 167 -19.23 5.05 5.86
N ARG A 168 -19.91 4.19 5.09
CA ARG A 168 -20.03 2.75 5.31
C ARG A 168 -19.59 1.99 4.06
N SER A 169 -19.40 0.68 4.19
CA SER A 169 -19.17 -0.19 3.05
C SER A 169 -20.26 0.00 1.99
N MET A 170 -19.85 0.08 0.74
CA MET A 170 -20.70 0.28 -0.44
C MET A 170 -21.36 1.66 -0.56
N ASP A 171 -21.02 2.63 0.30
CA ASP A 171 -21.42 4.02 0.04
C ASP A 171 -20.77 4.51 -1.26
N THR A 172 -21.57 5.23 -2.05
CA THR A 172 -21.08 5.84 -3.28
C THR A 172 -20.45 7.19 -2.98
N VAL A 173 -19.21 7.37 -3.40
CA VAL A 173 -18.42 8.56 -3.08
C VAL A 173 -17.72 9.13 -4.31
N TRP A 174 -17.38 10.42 -4.23
CA TRP A 174 -16.36 11.04 -5.05
C TRP A 174 -15.07 11.10 -4.25
N ILE A 175 -13.97 10.62 -4.82
CA ILE A 175 -12.63 10.85 -4.28
C ILE A 175 -11.86 11.82 -5.17
N THR A 176 -10.95 12.59 -4.56
CA THR A 176 -10.10 13.54 -5.27
C THR A 176 -8.67 13.43 -4.76
N GLY A 177 -7.72 13.25 -5.66
CA GLY A 177 -6.30 13.14 -5.34
C GLY A 177 -5.45 12.82 -6.55
N ALA A 178 -4.15 12.69 -6.35
CA ALA A 178 -3.22 12.28 -7.38
C ALA A 178 -3.16 10.75 -7.47
N LEU A 179 -3.23 10.23 -8.71
CA LEU A 179 -3.09 8.79 -8.97
C LEU A 179 -1.61 8.40 -9.06
N SER A 180 -1.27 7.29 -8.44
CA SER A 180 0.02 6.61 -8.60
C SER A 180 -0.18 5.13 -8.91
N ALA A 181 0.82 4.49 -9.49
CA ALA A 181 0.81 3.04 -9.64
C ALA A 181 1.13 2.37 -8.30
N THR A 182 0.48 1.24 -8.05
CA THR A 182 0.80 0.36 -6.92
C THR A 182 0.51 -1.09 -7.31
N LYS A 183 0.95 -2.01 -6.49
CA LYS A 183 0.42 -3.38 -6.45
C LYS A 183 0.16 -3.71 -4.99
N THR A 184 -1.01 -3.29 -4.50
CA THR A 184 -1.43 -3.58 -3.12
C THR A 184 -2.36 -4.78 -3.14
N ASP A 185 -1.90 -5.87 -2.55
CA ASP A 185 -2.69 -7.09 -2.34
C ASP A 185 -3.39 -7.00 -0.99
N SER A 186 -4.69 -7.21 -0.99
CA SER A 186 -5.53 -7.22 0.20
C SER A 186 -6.48 -8.43 0.17
N HIS A 187 -7.09 -8.74 1.31
CA HIS A 187 -8.12 -9.79 1.38
C HIS A 187 -9.35 -9.48 0.51
N MET A 188 -9.51 -8.24 0.05
CA MET A 188 -10.61 -7.79 -0.81
C MET A 188 -10.24 -7.75 -2.31
N GLY A 189 -8.95 -7.87 -2.66
CA GLY A 189 -8.46 -7.86 -4.03
C GLY A 189 -7.17 -7.10 -4.21
N VAL A 190 -6.62 -7.14 -5.43
CA VAL A 190 -5.37 -6.48 -5.81
C VAL A 190 -5.67 -5.14 -6.45
N ALA A 191 -5.18 -4.05 -5.85
CA ALA A 191 -5.28 -2.71 -6.44
C ALA A 191 -4.05 -2.40 -7.31
N GLY A 192 -4.28 -1.93 -8.54
CA GLY A 192 -3.23 -1.45 -9.45
C GLY A 192 -2.95 0.04 -9.30
N TYR A 193 -3.88 0.78 -8.72
CA TYR A 193 -3.74 2.22 -8.45
C TYR A 193 -3.78 2.52 -6.96
N ARG A 194 -3.10 3.60 -6.59
CA ARG A 194 -3.17 4.23 -5.28
C ARG A 194 -3.55 5.70 -5.44
N MET A 195 -4.31 6.22 -4.48
CA MET A 195 -4.61 7.64 -4.36
C MET A 195 -4.45 8.09 -2.91
N ASP A 196 -3.56 9.04 -2.66
CA ASP A 196 -3.51 9.80 -1.42
C ASP A 196 -4.57 10.90 -1.52
N ALA A 197 -5.77 10.59 -1.01
CA ALA A 197 -6.95 11.39 -1.27
C ALA A 197 -6.97 12.67 -0.44
N LYS A 198 -7.22 13.80 -1.11
CA LYS A 198 -7.38 15.13 -0.48
C LYS A 198 -8.82 15.38 -0.07
N ALA A 199 -9.79 14.71 -0.70
CA ALA A 199 -11.19 14.83 -0.37
C ALA A 199 -11.95 13.54 -0.69
N VAL A 200 -12.88 13.18 0.20
CA VAL A 200 -13.92 12.17 0.01
C VAL A 200 -15.26 12.81 0.33
N VAL A 201 -16.17 12.83 -0.64
CA VAL A 201 -17.51 13.42 -0.48
C VAL A 201 -18.56 12.46 -1.00
N PRO A 202 -19.80 12.50 -0.46
CA PRO A 202 -20.89 11.67 -0.96
C PRO A 202 -21.11 11.91 -2.46
N TYR A 203 -21.39 10.85 -3.19
CA TYR A 203 -21.89 10.96 -4.55
C TYR A 203 -23.36 11.41 -4.48
N ALA A 204 -23.58 12.66 -4.78
CA ALA A 204 -24.94 13.18 -4.90
C ALA A 204 -25.26 13.26 -6.39
N ASP A 205 -26.28 12.52 -6.85
CA ASP A 205 -26.87 12.76 -8.16
C ASP A 205 -27.38 14.21 -8.17
N LYS A 206 -26.94 14.98 -9.14
CA LYS A 206 -27.62 16.26 -9.43
C LYS A 206 -28.99 15.89 -9.95
N LYS A 207 -30.00 16.01 -9.06
CA LYS A 207 -31.40 15.99 -9.46
C LYS A 207 -31.70 17.15 -10.41
#